data_d65bdfc536c71f1812c73cf10ba9f25e
#
_entry.id   d65bdfc536c71f1812c73cf10ba9f25e
#
_cell.length_a   1.000
_cell.length_b   1.000
_cell.length_c   1.000
_cell.angle_alpha   90.00
_cell.angle_beta   90.00
_cell.angle_gamma   90.00
#
_symmetry.space_group_name_H-M   'P 1'
#
loop_
_entity.id
_entity.type
_entity.pdbx_description
1 polymer ?
#
loop_
_entity_poly.entity_id
_entity_poly.type
_entity_poly.pdbx_seq_one_letter_code
_entity_poly.pdbx_strand_id
1 'polypeptide(L)'
;MLCIIWQQTLIFKKVAGSIPVESIAGEVRPEIAKSESSAGVSKVYMLKDITPQNMIRLYDALGRKAKGKVAVKLSTGEPGGHNFLQPTLIKDLVKKVNGTIVECNTAYGGGRADTDSHLKAAADHGFTAIAKVDIMDADGEVALPVQGGKHLKEDFVGSHYLDYDFTVVLSHFKGHAMGGFGGALKNISIGIASSAGKAWIHTAGKTKTDLWNNLPEQDHFLESMAEAAKAVTTHCGENILYISVMNRLSVDCDCDSNPEEPKMADIGMLASLDPVALDKACVDLVYASPDPGRVHLIERMESRHGIHIVEHAEALGMGSQRYDLVSLDDK
;
A
#
# COMPACT_ATOMS: atom_id res chain seq x y z
N MET A 1 -13.46 -8.56 -24.58
CA MET A 1 -14.90 -8.30 -24.51
C MET A 1 -15.14 -7.41 -23.31
N LEU A 2 -15.62 -6.24 -23.54
CA LEU A 2 -15.68 -4.98 -22.81
C LEU A 2 -15.64 -5.08 -21.27
N CYS A 3 -14.62 -4.44 -20.70
CA CYS A 3 -14.67 -3.90 -19.34
C CYS A 3 -15.72 -2.77 -19.36
N ILE A 4 -16.87 -3.00 -18.75
CA ILE A 4 -17.94 -2.00 -18.70
C ILE A 4 -17.49 -0.94 -17.69
N ILE A 5 -17.02 0.18 -18.25
CA ILE A 5 -16.83 1.42 -17.53
C ILE A 5 -18.21 1.89 -17.09
N TRP A 6 -18.53 1.74 -15.82
CA TRP A 6 -19.62 2.47 -15.22
C TRP A 6 -19.17 3.90 -14.95
N GLN A 7 -19.31 4.74 -15.99
CA GLN A 7 -19.46 6.18 -15.78
C GLN A 7 -20.83 6.40 -15.13
N GLN A 8 -20.89 6.44 -13.81
CA GLN A 8 -21.99 7.13 -13.15
C GLN A 8 -21.78 8.63 -13.39
N THR A 9 -22.52 9.14 -14.36
CA THR A 9 -22.71 10.57 -14.57
C THR A 9 -23.47 11.13 -13.37
N LEU A 10 -22.77 11.55 -12.34
CA LEU A 10 -23.32 12.39 -11.28
C LEU A 10 -23.57 13.77 -11.88
N ILE A 11 -24.85 14.08 -12.08
CA ILE A 11 -25.33 15.41 -12.44
C ILE A 11 -25.01 16.35 -11.26
N PHE A 12 -23.86 16.98 -11.28
CA PHE A 12 -23.59 18.13 -10.43
C PHE A 12 -24.34 19.33 -10.99
N LYS A 13 -25.39 19.75 -10.29
CA LYS A 13 -25.95 21.08 -10.45
C LYS A 13 -24.84 22.10 -10.21
N LYS A 14 -24.48 22.83 -11.27
CA LYS A 14 -23.63 24.00 -11.23
C LYS A 14 -24.24 25.02 -10.25
N VAL A 15 -23.64 25.19 -9.08
CA VAL A 15 -23.78 26.42 -8.30
C VAL A 15 -22.57 27.26 -8.71
N ALA A 16 -22.83 28.24 -9.55
CA ALA A 16 -21.87 29.26 -9.92
C ALA A 16 -21.65 30.19 -8.73
N GLY A 17 -20.49 30.09 -8.11
CA GLY A 17 -19.97 31.03 -7.14
C GLY A 17 -18.46 31.05 -7.32
N SER A 18 -17.97 32.02 -8.10
CA SER A 18 -16.57 32.34 -8.27
C SER A 18 -16.01 32.80 -6.91
N ILE A 19 -15.19 31.95 -6.28
CA ILE A 19 -14.32 32.36 -5.17
C ILE A 19 -13.02 32.83 -5.82
N PRO A 20 -12.53 34.06 -5.52
CA PRO A 20 -11.29 34.56 -6.08
C PRO A 20 -10.11 33.75 -5.55
N VAL A 21 -9.23 33.32 -6.44
CA VAL A 21 -7.92 32.71 -6.13
C VAL A 21 -6.93 33.83 -5.74
N GLU A 22 -7.16 34.46 -4.62
CA GLU A 22 -6.19 35.34 -3.96
C GLU A 22 -6.40 35.21 -2.44
N SER A 23 -5.53 34.47 -1.82
CA SER A 23 -5.09 34.47 -0.42
C SER A 23 -4.96 33.09 0.24
N ILE A 24 -4.18 32.18 -0.36
CA ILE A 24 -3.56 31.11 0.42
C ILE A 24 -2.05 31.12 0.12
N ALA A 25 -1.42 32.29 0.28
CA ALA A 25 -0.01 32.43 0.49
C ALA A 25 0.23 32.64 1.99
N GLY A 26 -0.19 31.68 2.79
CA GLY A 26 0.27 31.50 4.15
C GLY A 26 1.46 30.55 4.08
N GLU A 27 2.67 31.05 4.30
CA GLU A 27 3.88 30.23 4.50
C GLU A 27 3.64 29.29 5.69
N VAL A 28 3.15 28.10 5.44
CA VAL A 28 3.36 26.97 6.34
C VAL A 28 4.65 26.32 5.88
N ARG A 29 5.78 26.86 6.35
CA ARG A 29 7.02 26.10 6.44
C ARG A 29 6.74 25.01 7.48
N PRO A 30 6.75 23.72 7.15
CA PRO A 30 6.90 22.72 8.18
C PRO A 30 8.33 22.93 8.73
N GLU A 31 8.45 23.43 9.94
CA GLU A 31 9.68 23.26 10.70
C GLU A 31 9.92 21.74 10.74
N ILE A 32 10.97 21.30 10.04
CA ILE A 32 11.54 19.97 10.24
C ILE A 32 12.06 20.03 11.67
N ALA A 33 11.26 19.54 12.60
CA ALA A 33 11.61 19.50 14.01
C ALA A 33 12.92 18.73 14.15
N LYS A 34 13.98 19.44 14.54
CA LYS A 34 15.22 18.81 14.97
C LYS A 34 14.89 18.00 16.21
N SER A 35 14.98 16.67 16.08
CA SER A 35 14.55 15.69 17.05
C SER A 35 15.32 15.82 18.37
N GLU A 36 14.59 16.09 19.45
CA GLU A 36 14.92 15.48 20.75
C GLU A 36 14.33 14.07 20.72
N SER A 37 15.19 13.04 20.84
CA SER A 37 14.79 11.64 20.89
C SER A 37 13.86 11.41 22.07
N SER A 38 12.53 11.39 21.81
CA SER A 38 11.53 11.01 22.80
C SER A 38 11.19 9.52 22.62
N ALA A 39 11.20 8.78 23.70
CA ALA A 39 10.74 7.39 23.74
C ALA A 39 9.30 7.32 23.17
N GLY A 40 9.09 6.55 22.09
CA GLY A 40 7.78 6.35 21.46
C GLY A 40 7.60 6.98 20.07
N VAL A 41 8.62 7.59 19.47
CA VAL A 41 8.60 8.10 18.09
C VAL A 41 9.23 7.07 17.15
N SER A 42 8.51 6.67 16.11
CA SER A 42 8.97 5.66 15.16
C SER A 42 9.97 6.26 14.17
N LYS A 43 11.04 5.51 13.84
CA LYS A 43 12.00 5.93 12.82
C LYS A 43 11.51 5.55 11.43
N VAL A 44 11.60 6.50 10.51
CA VAL A 44 11.40 6.30 9.07
C VAL A 44 12.68 6.70 8.35
N TYR A 45 13.37 5.72 7.76
CA TYR A 45 14.58 5.97 6.99
C TYR A 45 14.23 6.33 5.56
N MET A 46 14.97 7.25 4.95
CA MET A 46 14.71 7.72 3.59
C MET A 46 16.00 7.80 2.76
N LEU A 47 15.88 7.45 1.49
CA LEU A 47 16.85 7.71 0.41
C LEU A 47 16.11 8.30 -0.80
N LYS A 48 16.65 9.37 -1.38
CA LYS A 48 16.04 10.04 -2.55
C LYS A 48 16.25 9.23 -3.83
N ASP A 49 17.45 8.70 -4.03
CA ASP A 49 17.79 7.95 -5.24
C ASP A 49 17.18 6.56 -5.19
N ILE A 50 16.32 6.26 -6.17
CA ILE A 50 15.62 4.98 -6.30
C ILE A 50 16.49 4.00 -7.09
N THR A 51 17.32 3.26 -6.36
CA THR A 51 18.25 2.27 -6.93
C THR A 51 18.21 0.96 -6.16
N PRO A 52 18.58 -0.19 -6.79
CA PRO A 52 18.68 -1.48 -6.08
C PRO A 52 19.62 -1.41 -4.87
N GLN A 53 20.74 -0.70 -4.97
CA GLN A 53 21.72 -0.54 -3.90
C GLN A 53 21.14 0.24 -2.73
N ASN A 54 20.39 1.31 -2.99
CA ASN A 54 19.74 2.10 -1.96
C ASN A 54 18.60 1.35 -1.28
N MET A 55 17.88 0.48 -1.99
CA MET A 55 16.90 -0.43 -1.40
C MET A 55 17.54 -1.38 -0.38
N ILE A 56 18.72 -1.90 -0.68
CA ILE A 56 19.52 -2.71 0.25
C ILE A 56 19.94 -1.88 1.47
N ARG A 57 20.40 -0.63 1.26
CA ARG A 57 20.78 0.26 2.38
C ARG A 57 19.62 0.54 3.33
N LEU A 58 18.41 0.76 2.79
CA LEU A 58 17.20 0.93 3.60
C LEU A 58 16.86 -0.33 4.39
N TYR A 59 16.90 -1.49 3.74
CA TYR A 59 16.67 -2.77 4.43
C TYR A 59 17.67 -2.96 5.58
N ASP A 60 18.97 -2.71 5.34
CA ASP A 60 20.01 -2.88 6.35
C ASP A 60 19.86 -1.85 7.51
N ALA A 61 19.41 -0.62 7.22
CA ALA A 61 19.19 0.43 8.21
C ALA A 61 18.08 0.09 9.22
N LEU A 62 17.11 -0.76 8.83
CA LEU A 62 16.06 -1.23 9.74
C LEU A 62 16.60 -2.11 10.87
N GLY A 63 17.78 -2.72 10.71
CA GLY A 63 18.39 -3.58 11.71
C GLY A 63 17.66 -4.90 11.98
N ARG A 64 16.51 -5.15 11.33
CA ARG A 64 15.71 -6.38 11.43
C ARG A 64 15.99 -7.27 10.24
N LYS A 65 16.57 -8.44 10.49
CA LYS A 65 16.94 -9.39 9.43
C LYS A 65 15.81 -10.39 9.18
N ALA A 66 15.43 -10.52 7.90
CA ALA A 66 14.54 -11.59 7.48
C ALA A 66 15.17 -12.96 7.70
N LYS A 67 14.37 -13.92 8.15
CA LYS A 67 14.80 -15.28 8.51
C LYS A 67 13.73 -16.31 8.14
N GLY A 68 14.14 -17.57 7.97
CA GLY A 68 13.21 -18.65 7.62
C GLY A 68 12.70 -18.55 6.20
N LYS A 69 11.48 -18.99 5.95
CA LYS A 69 10.76 -18.84 4.67
C LYS A 69 10.22 -17.42 4.57
N VAL A 70 10.76 -16.63 3.65
CA VAL A 70 10.48 -15.19 3.56
C VAL A 70 9.48 -14.89 2.45
N ALA A 71 8.36 -14.26 2.82
CA ALA A 71 7.42 -13.65 1.89
C ALA A 71 7.88 -12.24 1.52
N VAL A 72 8.01 -11.92 0.24
CA VAL A 72 8.17 -10.54 -0.26
C VAL A 72 6.84 -10.11 -0.85
N LYS A 73 6.07 -9.34 -0.09
CA LYS A 73 4.72 -8.91 -0.48
C LYS A 73 4.79 -7.61 -1.28
N LEU A 74 4.36 -7.70 -2.51
CA LEU A 74 4.27 -6.55 -3.43
C LEU A 74 3.03 -6.68 -4.33
N SER A 75 2.84 -5.76 -5.28
CA SER A 75 1.89 -5.90 -6.38
C SER A 75 2.65 -6.15 -7.68
N THR A 76 2.30 -7.23 -8.39
CA THR A 76 2.87 -7.57 -9.69
C THR A 76 2.27 -6.79 -10.85
N GLY A 77 1.23 -5.99 -10.59
CA GLY A 77 0.55 -5.16 -11.59
C GLY A 77 -0.49 -5.92 -12.42
N GLU A 78 -1.55 -5.24 -12.83
CA GLU A 78 -2.55 -5.78 -13.77
C GLU A 78 -1.98 -5.83 -15.18
N PRO A 79 -2.30 -6.86 -16.00
CA PRO A 79 -1.94 -6.87 -17.43
C PRO A 79 -2.37 -5.59 -18.14
N GLY A 80 -1.43 -4.96 -18.85
CA GLY A 80 -1.63 -3.64 -19.49
C GLY A 80 -1.18 -2.45 -18.61
N GLY A 81 -1.09 -2.61 -17.30
CA GLY A 81 -0.50 -1.63 -16.40
C GLY A 81 1.05 -1.59 -16.55
N HIS A 82 1.65 -0.45 -16.22
CA HIS A 82 3.09 -0.22 -16.42
C HIS A 82 3.78 0.54 -15.28
N ASN A 83 2.99 1.00 -14.28
CA ASN A 83 3.53 1.80 -13.18
C ASN A 83 4.02 0.97 -11.97
N PHE A 84 3.77 -0.34 -11.96
CA PHE A 84 4.18 -1.25 -10.87
C PHE A 84 5.70 -1.27 -10.65
N LEU A 85 6.13 -1.71 -9.48
CA LEU A 85 7.55 -1.84 -9.13
C LEU A 85 8.27 -2.79 -10.10
N GLN A 86 9.29 -2.28 -10.77
CA GLN A 86 10.00 -3.05 -11.78
C GLN A 86 10.87 -4.15 -11.14
N PRO A 87 10.87 -5.38 -11.68
CA PRO A 87 11.69 -6.48 -11.16
C PRO A 87 13.18 -6.13 -11.06
N THR A 88 13.70 -5.32 -11.98
CA THR A 88 15.09 -4.86 -11.99
C THR A 88 15.46 -4.02 -10.77
N LEU A 89 14.52 -3.30 -10.19
CA LEU A 89 14.73 -2.51 -8.96
C LEU A 89 14.81 -3.40 -7.72
N ILE A 90 13.99 -4.44 -7.66
CA ILE A 90 13.76 -5.21 -6.42
C ILE A 90 14.55 -6.51 -6.31
N LYS A 91 15.09 -7.02 -7.45
CA LYS A 91 15.72 -8.36 -7.53
C LYS A 91 16.81 -8.59 -6.50
N ASP A 92 17.62 -7.57 -6.22
CA ASP A 92 18.77 -7.71 -5.30
C ASP A 92 18.28 -7.84 -3.85
N LEU A 93 17.23 -7.13 -3.46
CA LEU A 93 16.59 -7.30 -2.16
C LEU A 93 15.94 -8.69 -2.04
N VAL A 94 15.15 -9.10 -3.03
CA VAL A 94 14.49 -10.43 -3.04
C VAL A 94 15.54 -11.54 -2.91
N LYS A 95 16.64 -11.44 -3.65
CA LYS A 95 17.77 -12.37 -3.55
C LYS A 95 18.46 -12.32 -2.18
N LYS A 96 18.69 -11.12 -1.63
CA LYS A 96 19.36 -10.92 -0.32
C LYS A 96 18.58 -11.59 0.80
N VAL A 97 17.26 -11.53 0.78
CA VAL A 97 16.41 -12.15 1.81
C VAL A 97 16.02 -13.59 1.47
N ASN A 98 16.49 -14.14 0.35
CA ASN A 98 16.06 -15.45 -0.17
C ASN A 98 14.53 -15.58 -0.22
N GLY A 99 13.86 -14.54 -0.73
CA GLY A 99 12.42 -14.37 -0.63
C GLY A 99 11.66 -15.02 -1.79
N THR A 100 10.43 -15.41 -1.50
CA THR A 100 9.38 -15.70 -2.49
C THR A 100 8.51 -14.48 -2.65
N ILE A 101 8.24 -14.03 -3.89
CA ILE A 101 7.27 -12.98 -4.16
C ILE A 101 5.87 -13.55 -3.94
N VAL A 102 5.05 -12.85 -3.16
CA VAL A 102 3.72 -13.35 -2.78
C VAL A 102 2.62 -12.35 -3.10
N GLU A 103 1.51 -12.88 -3.63
CA GLU A 103 0.25 -12.15 -3.88
C GLU A 103 -0.96 -13.03 -3.60
N CYS A 104 -2.18 -12.45 -3.67
CA CYS A 104 -3.45 -13.16 -3.74
C CYS A 104 -4.26 -12.65 -4.94
N ASN A 105 -5.14 -13.52 -5.47
CA ASN A 105 -6.02 -13.20 -6.57
C ASN A 105 -6.91 -11.99 -6.29
N THR A 106 -7.33 -11.28 -7.35
CA THR A 106 -8.22 -10.12 -7.21
C THR A 106 -9.68 -10.55 -7.00
N ALA A 107 -10.48 -9.67 -6.37
CA ALA A 107 -11.90 -9.92 -6.10
C ALA A 107 -12.84 -9.37 -7.18
N TYR A 108 -12.31 -8.65 -8.17
CA TYR A 108 -13.13 -7.85 -9.09
C TYR A 108 -12.94 -8.20 -10.57
N GLY A 109 -12.45 -9.40 -10.85
CA GLY A 109 -12.14 -9.81 -12.22
C GLY A 109 -10.79 -9.26 -12.70
N GLY A 110 -10.59 -9.24 -14.00
CA GLY A 110 -9.32 -8.82 -14.62
C GLY A 110 -8.36 -9.98 -14.88
N GLY A 111 -7.12 -9.65 -15.21
CA GLY A 111 -6.09 -10.63 -15.58
C GLY A 111 -5.44 -11.33 -14.40
N ARG A 112 -5.84 -11.02 -13.16
CA ARG A 112 -5.36 -11.64 -11.93
C ARG A 112 -6.49 -12.20 -11.06
N ALA A 113 -7.63 -12.55 -11.68
CA ALA A 113 -8.81 -13.04 -10.96
C ALA A 113 -8.70 -14.52 -10.56
N ASP A 114 -7.83 -15.28 -11.20
CA ASP A 114 -7.53 -16.69 -10.92
C ASP A 114 -6.01 -16.93 -10.93
N THR A 115 -5.60 -18.03 -10.32
CA THR A 115 -4.19 -18.34 -10.09
C THR A 115 -3.38 -18.47 -11.37
N ASP A 116 -3.90 -19.11 -12.40
CA ASP A 116 -3.15 -19.34 -13.64
C ASP A 116 -2.91 -18.04 -14.41
N SER A 117 -3.97 -17.24 -14.58
CA SER A 117 -3.86 -15.92 -15.21
C SER A 117 -3.02 -14.95 -14.39
N HIS A 118 -3.07 -15.01 -13.06
CA HIS A 118 -2.25 -14.20 -12.17
C HIS A 118 -0.76 -14.56 -12.28
N LEU A 119 -0.42 -15.85 -12.27
CA LEU A 119 0.97 -16.32 -12.50
C LEU A 119 1.47 -15.93 -13.88
N LYS A 120 0.59 -15.98 -14.90
CA LYS A 120 0.94 -15.51 -16.24
C LYS A 120 1.23 -14.01 -16.25
N ALA A 121 0.40 -13.18 -15.60
CA ALA A 121 0.64 -11.74 -15.48
C ALA A 121 1.98 -11.44 -14.79
N ALA A 122 2.28 -12.14 -13.69
CA ALA A 122 3.56 -12.02 -12.99
C ALA A 122 4.76 -12.43 -13.88
N ALA A 123 4.59 -13.44 -14.71
CA ALA A 123 5.63 -13.88 -15.66
C ALA A 123 5.82 -12.86 -16.79
N ASP A 124 4.74 -12.36 -17.39
CA ASP A 124 4.76 -11.37 -18.46
C ASP A 124 5.43 -10.06 -17.99
N HIS A 125 5.26 -9.69 -16.72
CA HIS A 125 5.90 -8.54 -16.07
C HIS A 125 7.33 -8.82 -15.57
N GLY A 126 7.85 -10.06 -15.72
CA GLY A 126 9.22 -10.42 -15.43
C GLY A 126 9.51 -10.82 -13.97
N PHE A 127 8.51 -10.94 -13.10
CA PHE A 127 8.73 -11.31 -11.70
C PHE A 127 9.21 -12.75 -11.52
N THR A 128 8.71 -13.69 -12.33
CA THR A 128 9.15 -15.09 -12.28
C THR A 128 10.59 -15.30 -12.72
N ALA A 129 11.17 -14.33 -13.44
CA ALA A 129 12.59 -14.36 -13.84
C ALA A 129 13.54 -14.00 -12.69
N ILE A 130 13.06 -13.38 -11.62
CA ILE A 130 13.90 -12.94 -10.50
C ILE A 130 13.70 -13.77 -9.23
N ALA A 131 12.53 -14.38 -9.02
CA ALA A 131 12.21 -15.22 -7.87
C ALA A 131 11.03 -16.15 -8.15
N LYS A 132 10.79 -17.11 -7.25
CA LYS A 132 9.52 -17.83 -7.19
C LYS A 132 8.39 -16.82 -6.90
N VAL A 133 7.26 -16.98 -7.59
CA VAL A 133 6.01 -16.26 -7.30
C VAL A 133 5.01 -17.28 -6.75
N ASP A 134 4.34 -16.91 -5.66
CA ASP A 134 3.33 -17.72 -4.99
C ASP A 134 2.03 -16.90 -4.87
N ILE A 135 0.95 -17.45 -5.42
CA ILE A 135 -0.39 -16.89 -5.25
C ILE A 135 -1.00 -17.58 -4.03
N MET A 136 -0.97 -16.90 -2.91
CA MET A 136 -1.18 -17.49 -1.58
C MET A 136 -2.58 -18.05 -1.35
N ASP A 137 -3.56 -17.62 -2.11
CA ASP A 137 -4.96 -18.12 -2.06
C ASP A 137 -5.26 -19.16 -3.15
N ALA A 138 -4.24 -19.73 -3.81
CA ALA A 138 -4.41 -20.80 -4.82
C ALA A 138 -5.12 -22.03 -4.24
N ASP A 139 -4.81 -22.38 -3.01
CA ASP A 139 -5.37 -23.54 -2.31
C ASP A 139 -6.40 -23.16 -1.22
N GLY A 140 -6.92 -21.91 -1.28
CA GLY A 140 -7.95 -21.45 -0.37
C GLY A 140 -7.49 -20.36 0.61
N GLU A 141 -8.24 -20.22 1.69
CA GLU A 141 -8.05 -19.14 2.66
C GLU A 141 -8.06 -19.63 4.09
N VAL A 142 -7.51 -18.80 4.99
CA VAL A 142 -7.53 -19.02 6.43
C VAL A 142 -7.94 -17.74 7.14
N ALA A 143 -8.68 -17.85 8.23
CA ALA A 143 -9.11 -16.72 9.04
C ALA A 143 -8.04 -16.36 10.07
N LEU A 144 -7.66 -15.08 10.12
CA LEU A 144 -6.87 -14.50 11.20
C LEU A 144 -7.78 -13.64 12.09
N PRO A 145 -7.70 -13.75 13.42
CA PRO A 145 -8.54 -12.96 14.32
C PRO A 145 -8.15 -11.47 14.26
N VAL A 146 -9.14 -10.60 14.21
CA VAL A 146 -8.97 -9.15 14.32
C VAL A 146 -9.21 -8.72 15.76
N GLN A 147 -8.16 -8.26 16.42
CA GLN A 147 -8.26 -7.74 17.78
C GLN A 147 -8.69 -6.27 17.79
N GLY A 148 -9.78 -5.97 18.50
CA GLY A 148 -10.28 -4.61 18.62
C GLY A 148 -11.04 -4.10 17.40
N GLY A 149 -11.30 -4.93 16.39
CA GLY A 149 -12.02 -4.53 15.19
C GLY A 149 -13.47 -4.11 15.48
N LYS A 150 -13.86 -3.00 14.87
CA LYS A 150 -15.22 -2.44 14.90
C LYS A 150 -16.10 -3.13 13.87
N HIS A 151 -15.57 -3.34 12.65
CA HIS A 151 -16.25 -3.93 11.51
C HIS A 151 -15.90 -5.41 11.31
N LEU A 152 -14.60 -5.74 11.41
CA LEU A 152 -14.12 -7.09 11.18
C LEU A 152 -13.82 -7.80 12.50
N LYS A 153 -14.21 -9.07 12.61
CA LYS A 153 -13.79 -9.97 13.68
C LYS A 153 -12.69 -10.94 13.22
N GLU A 154 -12.62 -11.12 11.91
CA GLU A 154 -11.67 -11.99 11.22
C GLU A 154 -11.27 -11.34 9.89
N ASP A 155 -10.02 -11.54 9.50
CA ASP A 155 -9.52 -11.29 8.15
C ASP A 155 -9.24 -12.63 7.47
N PHE A 156 -9.57 -12.75 6.19
CA PHE A 156 -9.39 -13.98 5.43
C PHE A 156 -8.20 -13.84 4.48
N VAL A 157 -7.07 -14.41 4.88
CA VAL A 157 -5.82 -14.36 4.12
C VAL A 157 -5.63 -15.60 3.27
N GLY A 158 -4.80 -15.53 2.22
CA GLY A 158 -4.44 -16.71 1.44
C GLY A 158 -3.81 -17.81 2.33
N SER A 159 -4.22 -19.07 2.15
CA SER A 159 -3.83 -20.17 3.04
C SER A 159 -2.31 -20.37 3.12
N HIS A 160 -1.58 -20.12 2.02
CA HIS A 160 -0.11 -20.24 2.01
C HIS A 160 0.60 -19.18 2.85
N TYR A 161 -0.10 -18.09 3.24
CA TYR A 161 0.54 -17.04 4.04
C TYR A 161 1.08 -17.59 5.37
N LEU A 162 0.41 -18.55 5.96
CA LEU A 162 0.84 -19.17 7.21
C LEU A 162 2.10 -20.03 7.09
N ASP A 163 2.54 -20.34 5.88
CA ASP A 163 3.77 -21.09 5.65
C ASP A 163 5.03 -20.20 5.73
N TYR A 164 4.88 -18.89 5.81
CA TYR A 164 6.01 -17.96 5.83
C TYR A 164 6.36 -17.54 7.26
N ASP A 165 7.67 -17.55 7.56
CA ASP A 165 8.21 -17.18 8.87
C ASP A 165 8.45 -15.68 9.01
N PHE A 166 8.58 -14.96 7.88
CA PHE A 166 8.91 -13.53 7.84
C PHE A 166 8.31 -12.86 6.62
N THR A 167 7.81 -11.62 6.79
CA THR A 167 7.23 -10.82 5.70
C THR A 167 8.03 -9.54 5.46
N VAL A 168 8.54 -9.38 4.23
CA VAL A 168 9.07 -8.12 3.72
C VAL A 168 7.97 -7.46 2.89
N VAL A 169 7.40 -6.37 3.42
CA VAL A 169 6.35 -5.62 2.73
C VAL A 169 7.00 -4.58 1.84
N LEU A 170 6.95 -4.79 0.53
CA LEU A 170 7.51 -3.90 -0.46
C LEU A 170 6.39 -3.21 -1.21
N SER A 171 6.11 -1.98 -0.84
CA SER A 171 4.97 -1.23 -1.34
C SER A 171 5.38 -0.23 -2.41
N HIS A 172 4.64 -0.21 -3.51
CA HIS A 172 4.60 0.93 -4.41
C HIS A 172 3.60 1.93 -3.84
N PHE A 173 4.07 3.12 -3.43
CA PHE A 173 3.18 4.18 -2.95
C PHE A 173 2.59 4.94 -4.15
N LYS A 174 1.27 5.08 -4.18
CA LYS A 174 0.52 5.72 -5.29
C LYS A 174 -0.90 6.05 -4.87
N GLY A 175 -1.66 6.69 -5.75
CA GLY A 175 -3.10 6.87 -5.59
C GLY A 175 -3.88 5.55 -5.63
N HIS A 176 -5.11 5.61 -5.15
CA HIS A 176 -6.04 4.48 -5.20
C HIS A 176 -7.48 4.96 -5.32
N ALA A 177 -8.23 4.39 -6.27
CA ALA A 177 -9.59 4.84 -6.61
C ALA A 177 -10.57 4.78 -5.42
N MET A 178 -10.46 3.78 -4.55
CA MET A 178 -11.35 3.60 -3.39
C MET A 178 -10.72 4.05 -2.07
N GLY A 179 -9.43 3.77 -1.84
CA GLY A 179 -8.76 4.07 -0.58
C GLY A 179 -8.01 5.41 -0.52
N GLY A 180 -8.06 6.21 -1.58
CA GLY A 180 -7.31 7.48 -1.66
C GLY A 180 -5.84 7.26 -2.05
N PHE A 181 -5.11 6.43 -1.33
CA PHE A 181 -3.76 6.00 -1.65
C PHE A 181 -3.55 4.51 -1.34
N GLY A 182 -2.48 3.95 -1.89
CA GLY A 182 -2.01 2.61 -1.58
C GLY A 182 -0.58 2.69 -1.04
N GLY A 183 -0.40 2.29 0.20
CA GLY A 183 0.87 2.20 0.91
C GLY A 183 1.05 0.85 1.61
N ALA A 184 1.81 0.82 2.70
CA ALA A 184 2.08 -0.38 3.48
C ALA A 184 0.81 -0.98 4.09
N LEU A 185 -0.05 -0.15 4.69
CA LEU A 185 -1.31 -0.59 5.31
C LEU A 185 -2.23 -1.29 4.31
N LYS A 186 -2.42 -0.71 3.10
CA LYS A 186 -3.19 -1.36 2.04
C LYS A 186 -2.51 -2.64 1.55
N ASN A 187 -1.19 -2.66 1.43
CA ASN A 187 -0.46 -3.81 0.93
C ASN A 187 -0.57 -5.03 1.86
N ILE A 188 -0.59 -4.82 3.18
CA ILE A 188 -0.76 -5.91 4.15
C ILE A 188 -2.23 -6.26 4.43
N SER A 189 -3.20 -5.39 4.15
CA SER A 189 -4.62 -5.71 4.24
C SER A 189 -5.12 -6.36 2.95
N ILE A 190 -5.54 -5.55 1.99
CA ILE A 190 -6.07 -6.00 0.69
C ILE A 190 -5.08 -6.94 -0.04
N GLY A 191 -3.77 -6.67 0.07
CA GLY A 191 -2.75 -7.42 -0.65
C GLY A 191 -2.55 -8.86 -0.16
N ILE A 192 -2.76 -9.14 1.13
CA ILE A 192 -2.59 -10.47 1.75
C ILE A 192 -3.92 -11.22 1.82
N ALA A 193 -5.03 -10.49 1.85
CA ALA A 193 -6.36 -11.10 1.84
C ALA A 193 -6.58 -11.95 0.58
N SER A 194 -7.24 -13.11 0.74
CA SER A 194 -7.72 -13.94 -0.37
C SER A 194 -8.67 -13.14 -1.28
N SER A 195 -9.02 -13.69 -2.45
CA SER A 195 -10.03 -13.06 -3.30
C SER A 195 -11.33 -12.79 -2.53
N ALA A 196 -11.84 -13.76 -1.79
CA ALA A 196 -13.03 -13.62 -0.94
C ALA A 196 -12.76 -12.68 0.27
N GLY A 197 -11.57 -12.73 0.86
CA GLY A 197 -11.14 -11.81 1.92
C GLY A 197 -11.09 -10.35 1.47
N LYS A 198 -10.66 -10.09 0.24
CA LYS A 198 -10.74 -8.74 -0.35
C LYS A 198 -12.18 -8.22 -0.40
N ALA A 199 -13.13 -9.05 -0.86
CA ALA A 199 -14.55 -8.68 -0.86
C ALA A 199 -15.06 -8.43 0.56
N TRP A 200 -14.65 -9.24 1.53
CA TRP A 200 -14.97 -9.07 2.96
C TRP A 200 -14.52 -7.72 3.51
N ILE A 201 -13.27 -7.33 3.25
CA ILE A 201 -12.73 -6.02 3.67
C ILE A 201 -13.47 -4.89 2.97
N HIS A 202 -13.66 -4.96 1.64
CA HIS A 202 -14.32 -3.91 0.87
C HIS A 202 -15.79 -3.70 1.26
N THR A 203 -16.43 -4.69 1.87
CA THR A 203 -17.82 -4.62 2.32
C THR A 203 -17.95 -4.41 3.83
N ALA A 204 -16.86 -4.06 4.50
CA ALA A 204 -16.81 -3.90 5.96
C ALA A 204 -17.43 -5.10 6.70
N GLY A 205 -17.04 -6.30 6.30
CA GLY A 205 -17.48 -7.55 6.94
C GLY A 205 -18.90 -8.00 6.59
N LYS A 206 -19.49 -7.49 5.51
CA LYS A 206 -20.86 -7.84 5.16
C LYS A 206 -20.98 -9.09 4.28
N THR A 207 -20.08 -9.26 3.31
CA THR A 207 -20.11 -10.38 2.37
C THR A 207 -18.75 -10.69 1.76
N LYS A 208 -18.55 -11.95 1.34
CA LYS A 208 -17.35 -12.39 0.62
C LYS A 208 -17.56 -12.52 -0.90
N THR A 209 -18.76 -12.31 -1.41
CA THR A 209 -19.12 -12.67 -2.80
C THR A 209 -19.71 -11.54 -3.62
N ASP A 210 -20.48 -10.65 -3.03
CA ASP A 210 -21.22 -9.58 -3.72
C ASP A 210 -20.69 -8.20 -3.29
N LEU A 211 -19.45 -7.91 -3.69
CA LEU A 211 -18.74 -6.70 -3.32
C LEU A 211 -19.48 -5.45 -3.78
N TRP A 212 -19.84 -5.36 -5.05
CA TRP A 212 -20.30 -4.12 -5.66
C TRP A 212 -21.67 -3.64 -5.18
N ASN A 213 -22.56 -4.57 -4.76
CA ASN A 213 -23.87 -4.23 -4.22
C ASN A 213 -23.86 -3.98 -2.70
N ASN A 214 -22.68 -4.09 -2.06
CA ASN A 214 -22.57 -4.03 -0.60
C ASN A 214 -21.48 -3.09 -0.11
N LEU A 215 -21.09 -2.10 -0.92
CA LEU A 215 -20.09 -1.11 -0.50
C LEU A 215 -20.60 -0.32 0.70
N PRO A 216 -19.77 -0.17 1.76
CA PRO A 216 -20.12 0.59 2.96
C PRO A 216 -19.88 2.09 2.76
N GLU A 217 -20.14 2.87 3.81
CA GLU A 217 -19.61 4.23 3.93
C GLU A 217 -18.09 4.24 3.79
N GLN A 218 -17.55 5.32 3.23
CA GLN A 218 -16.12 5.42 2.88
C GLN A 218 -15.19 5.12 4.08
N ASP A 219 -15.48 5.71 5.24
CA ASP A 219 -14.64 5.52 6.43
C ASP A 219 -14.73 4.09 6.97
N HIS A 220 -15.88 3.44 6.88
CA HIS A 220 -16.01 2.03 7.28
C HIS A 220 -15.16 1.09 6.42
N PHE A 221 -14.99 1.40 5.14
CA PHE A 221 -14.06 0.66 4.27
C PHE A 221 -12.61 0.89 4.71
N LEU A 222 -12.21 2.14 4.98
CA LEU A 222 -10.85 2.47 5.43
C LEU A 222 -10.54 1.85 6.80
N GLU A 223 -11.50 1.91 7.72
CA GLU A 223 -11.42 1.25 9.03
C GLU A 223 -11.23 -0.26 8.87
N SER A 224 -12.00 -0.89 7.98
CA SER A 224 -11.89 -2.34 7.72
C SER A 224 -10.53 -2.72 7.12
N MET A 225 -9.95 -1.88 6.26
CA MET A 225 -8.58 -2.10 5.78
C MET A 225 -7.57 -2.05 6.92
N ALA A 226 -7.67 -1.08 7.83
CA ALA A 226 -6.79 -0.99 8.99
C ALA A 226 -6.96 -2.19 9.94
N GLU A 227 -8.20 -2.66 10.12
CA GLU A 227 -8.52 -3.82 10.94
C GLU A 227 -7.94 -5.13 10.35
N ALA A 228 -8.04 -5.32 9.03
CA ALA A 228 -7.38 -6.43 8.34
C ALA A 228 -5.84 -6.35 8.46
N ALA A 229 -5.27 -5.16 8.28
CA ALA A 229 -3.84 -4.93 8.51
C ALA A 229 -3.42 -5.28 9.96
N LYS A 230 -4.29 -5.01 10.95
CA LYS A 230 -4.06 -5.37 12.35
C LYS A 230 -3.98 -6.88 12.55
N ALA A 231 -4.84 -7.67 11.89
CA ALA A 231 -4.77 -9.13 11.95
C ALA A 231 -3.41 -9.65 11.45
N VAL A 232 -2.95 -9.12 10.31
CA VAL A 232 -1.66 -9.50 9.72
C VAL A 232 -0.49 -9.10 10.60
N THR A 233 -0.45 -7.87 11.10
CA THR A 233 0.65 -7.42 11.98
C THR A 233 0.67 -8.17 13.31
N THR A 234 -0.49 -8.53 13.85
CA THR A 234 -0.61 -9.35 15.06
C THR A 234 -0.07 -10.77 14.82
N HIS A 235 -0.39 -11.36 13.66
CA HIS A 235 0.12 -12.69 13.27
C HIS A 235 1.65 -12.68 13.12
N CYS A 236 2.21 -11.68 12.43
CA CYS A 236 3.64 -11.59 12.18
C CYS A 236 4.47 -11.25 13.43
N GLY A 237 3.90 -10.49 14.36
CA GLY A 237 4.64 -9.92 15.49
C GLY A 237 5.84 -9.10 15.00
N GLU A 238 7.06 -9.48 15.42
CA GLU A 238 8.29 -8.81 14.98
C GLU A 238 8.83 -9.32 13.63
N ASN A 239 8.23 -10.35 13.04
CA ASN A 239 8.73 -10.94 11.79
C ASN A 239 8.15 -10.24 10.55
N ILE A 240 8.13 -8.92 10.59
CA ILE A 240 7.66 -8.08 9.47
C ILE A 240 8.45 -6.79 9.41
N LEU A 241 8.69 -6.27 8.22
CA LEU A 241 9.26 -4.94 7.96
C LEU A 241 8.66 -4.34 6.71
N TYR A 242 8.81 -3.03 6.56
CA TYR A 242 8.12 -2.26 5.52
C TYR A 242 9.09 -1.37 4.76
N ILE A 243 8.99 -1.40 3.42
CA ILE A 243 9.69 -0.50 2.50
C ILE A 243 8.65 0.03 1.52
N SER A 244 8.57 1.35 1.35
CA SER A 244 7.72 2.02 0.39
C SER A 244 8.57 2.72 -0.67
N VAL A 245 8.22 2.52 -1.94
CA VAL A 245 8.87 3.17 -3.08
C VAL A 245 7.91 4.20 -3.65
N MET A 246 8.34 5.45 -3.67
CA MET A 246 7.57 6.61 -4.12
C MET A 246 8.07 7.06 -5.50
N ASN A 247 7.91 6.16 -6.49
CA ASN A 247 8.20 6.40 -7.89
C ASN A 247 6.95 6.21 -8.73
N ARG A 248 6.93 6.78 -9.93
CA ARG A 248 5.78 6.67 -10.84
C ARG A 248 4.47 6.90 -10.09
N LEU A 249 4.39 8.05 -9.42
CA LEU A 249 3.31 8.40 -8.48
C LEU A 249 2.01 8.71 -9.24
N SER A 250 1.41 7.65 -9.81
CA SER A 250 0.12 7.71 -10.48
C SER A 250 -1.02 7.93 -9.48
N VAL A 251 -2.09 8.57 -9.94
CA VAL A 251 -3.36 8.65 -9.18
C VAL A 251 -4.10 7.32 -9.18
N ASP A 252 -3.71 6.41 -10.07
CA ASP A 252 -4.31 5.08 -10.22
C ASP A 252 -3.41 4.00 -9.58
N CYS A 253 -4.06 2.90 -9.23
CA CYS A 253 -3.42 1.76 -8.59
C CYS A 253 -2.78 0.83 -9.63
N ASP A 254 -1.77 0.03 -9.21
CA ASP A 254 -1.21 -1.05 -10.03
C ASP A 254 -2.25 -2.14 -10.41
N CYS A 255 -3.44 -2.08 -9.84
CA CYS A 255 -4.58 -2.92 -10.20
C CYS A 255 -5.41 -2.37 -11.37
N ASP A 256 -5.03 -1.24 -11.94
CA ASP A 256 -5.62 -0.69 -13.16
C ASP A 256 -4.84 -1.19 -14.39
N SER A 257 -5.55 -1.68 -15.39
CA SER A 257 -4.96 -2.15 -16.64
C SER A 257 -4.59 -1.01 -17.61
N ASN A 258 -5.08 0.19 -17.36
CA ASN A 258 -4.81 1.39 -18.16
C ASN A 258 -4.65 2.61 -17.24
N PRO A 259 -3.64 2.62 -16.34
CA PRO A 259 -3.44 3.71 -15.41
C PRO A 259 -3.01 4.98 -16.15
N GLU A 260 -3.42 6.15 -15.62
CA GLU A 260 -2.89 7.43 -16.09
C GLU A 260 -1.37 7.52 -15.84
N GLU A 261 -0.68 8.25 -16.71
CA GLU A 261 0.72 8.59 -16.50
C GLU A 261 0.88 9.42 -15.22
N PRO A 262 1.94 9.16 -14.43
CA PRO A 262 2.25 9.98 -13.26
C PRO A 262 2.38 11.46 -13.62
N LYS A 263 1.77 12.32 -12.81
CA LYS A 263 1.78 13.79 -13.03
C LYS A 263 2.76 14.52 -12.13
N MET A 264 3.42 13.81 -11.22
CA MET A 264 4.45 14.37 -10.35
C MET A 264 5.73 13.53 -10.41
N ALA A 265 6.84 14.16 -10.06
CA ALA A 265 8.14 13.51 -9.99
C ALA A 265 8.22 12.50 -8.86
N ASP A 266 9.14 11.54 -9.01
CA ASP A 266 9.50 10.59 -7.98
C ASP A 266 10.04 11.31 -6.73
N ILE A 267 9.79 10.75 -5.55
CA ILE A 267 10.21 11.33 -4.27
C ILE A 267 11.40 10.57 -3.67
N GLY A 268 11.37 9.23 -3.76
CA GLY A 268 12.39 8.39 -3.17
C GLY A 268 11.86 7.08 -2.62
N MET A 269 12.63 6.49 -1.69
CA MET A 269 12.24 5.26 -1.00
C MET A 269 12.33 5.46 0.51
N LEU A 270 11.37 4.90 1.23
CA LEU A 270 11.30 4.96 2.69
C LEU A 270 11.23 3.56 3.30
N ALA A 271 11.71 3.42 4.53
CA ALA A 271 11.60 2.17 5.27
C ALA A 271 11.35 2.42 6.76
N SER A 272 10.49 1.58 7.36
CA SER A 272 10.20 1.60 8.80
C SER A 272 9.84 0.21 9.31
N LEU A 273 9.90 0.03 10.63
CA LEU A 273 9.31 -1.11 11.33
C LEU A 273 7.87 -0.84 11.79
N ASP A 274 7.37 0.36 11.52
CA ASP A 274 6.04 0.84 11.85
C ASP A 274 5.31 1.24 10.56
N PRO A 275 4.24 0.51 10.16
CA PRO A 275 3.52 0.79 8.92
C PRO A 275 2.71 2.10 8.97
N VAL A 276 2.28 2.52 10.17
CA VAL A 276 1.53 3.78 10.38
C VAL A 276 2.45 4.97 10.13
N ALA A 277 3.63 4.96 10.78
CA ALA A 277 4.66 5.97 10.58
C ALA A 277 5.12 6.06 9.12
N LEU A 278 5.30 4.89 8.47
CA LEU A 278 5.74 4.84 7.08
C LEU A 278 4.73 5.46 6.13
N ASP A 279 3.46 5.05 6.21
CA ASP A 279 2.42 5.59 5.33
C ASP A 279 2.17 7.07 5.61
N LYS A 280 2.20 7.50 6.90
CA LYS A 280 2.11 8.92 7.27
C LYS A 280 3.24 9.74 6.66
N ALA A 281 4.49 9.25 6.73
CA ALA A 281 5.64 9.92 6.15
C ALA A 281 5.52 10.04 4.61
N CYS A 282 5.05 9.00 3.94
CA CYS A 282 4.81 9.04 2.49
C CYS A 282 3.75 10.09 2.14
N VAL A 283 2.62 10.13 2.85
CA VAL A 283 1.57 11.14 2.65
C VAL A 283 2.14 12.55 2.87
N ASP A 284 2.84 12.80 3.97
CA ASP A 284 3.43 14.11 4.27
C ASP A 284 4.41 14.58 3.20
N LEU A 285 5.22 13.67 2.64
CA LEU A 285 6.15 13.99 1.55
C LEU A 285 5.43 14.36 0.25
N VAL A 286 4.28 13.76 -0.05
CA VAL A 286 3.44 14.20 -1.19
C VAL A 286 2.94 15.62 -0.94
N TYR A 287 2.42 15.93 0.24
CA TYR A 287 1.95 17.27 0.58
C TYR A 287 3.08 18.32 0.60
N ALA A 288 4.25 17.94 1.03
CA ALA A 288 5.43 18.81 1.10
C ALA A 288 6.18 18.95 -0.25
N SER A 289 5.86 18.11 -1.25
CA SER A 289 6.56 18.13 -2.54
C SER A 289 6.43 19.51 -3.21
N PRO A 290 7.51 20.09 -3.77
CA PRO A 290 7.44 21.32 -4.55
C PRO A 290 6.83 21.13 -5.94
N ASP A 291 6.68 19.89 -6.40
CA ASP A 291 6.17 19.56 -7.73
C ASP A 291 4.68 19.95 -7.85
N PRO A 292 4.30 20.78 -8.82
CA PRO A 292 2.90 21.21 -8.98
C PRO A 292 1.96 20.04 -9.30
N GLY A 293 2.45 18.95 -9.89
CA GLY A 293 1.67 17.76 -10.21
C GLY A 293 1.13 17.01 -8.97
N ARG A 294 1.68 17.30 -7.78
CA ARG A 294 1.21 16.73 -6.51
C ARG A 294 -0.29 16.93 -6.26
N VAL A 295 -0.87 18.02 -6.79
CA VAL A 295 -2.28 18.37 -6.58
C VAL A 295 -3.22 17.25 -7.01
N HIS A 296 -2.88 16.50 -8.05
CA HIS A 296 -3.71 15.38 -8.54
C HIS A 296 -3.75 14.21 -7.56
N LEU A 297 -2.59 13.90 -6.94
CA LEU A 297 -2.51 12.83 -5.94
C LEU A 297 -3.15 13.27 -4.62
N ILE A 298 -2.96 14.53 -4.20
CA ILE A 298 -3.61 15.11 -3.02
C ILE A 298 -5.14 15.07 -3.20
N GLU A 299 -5.66 15.53 -4.34
CA GLU A 299 -7.10 15.47 -4.63
C GLU A 299 -7.65 14.03 -4.55
N ARG A 300 -6.91 13.05 -5.08
CA ARG A 300 -7.29 11.65 -4.96
C ARG A 300 -7.34 11.20 -3.49
N MET A 301 -6.33 11.53 -2.68
CA MET A 301 -6.29 11.18 -1.27
C MET A 301 -7.41 11.84 -0.48
N GLU A 302 -7.65 13.13 -0.69
CA GLU A 302 -8.68 13.90 0.02
C GLU A 302 -10.09 13.48 -0.38
N SER A 303 -10.36 13.29 -1.69
CA SER A 303 -11.68 12.87 -2.19
C SER A 303 -12.13 11.52 -1.65
N ARG A 304 -11.23 10.74 -1.07
CA ARG A 304 -11.49 9.42 -0.48
C ARG A 304 -11.22 9.38 1.02
N HIS A 305 -10.99 10.53 1.66
CA HIS A 305 -10.60 10.62 3.07
C HIS A 305 -9.45 9.65 3.42
N GLY A 306 -8.49 9.51 2.49
CA GLY A 306 -7.48 8.43 2.52
C GLY A 306 -6.64 8.38 3.79
N ILE A 307 -6.42 9.53 4.47
CA ILE A 307 -5.66 9.58 5.73
C ILE A 307 -6.33 8.78 6.86
N HIS A 308 -7.64 8.57 6.81
CA HIS A 308 -8.40 7.91 7.86
C HIS A 308 -7.94 6.46 8.13
N ILE A 309 -7.38 5.75 7.13
CA ILE A 309 -6.78 4.43 7.37
C ILE A 309 -5.60 4.50 8.35
N VAL A 310 -4.78 5.57 8.26
CA VAL A 310 -3.61 5.79 9.13
C VAL A 310 -4.07 6.12 10.56
N GLU A 311 -5.09 6.99 10.68
CA GLU A 311 -5.69 7.39 11.96
C GLU A 311 -6.31 6.18 12.68
N HIS A 312 -7.06 5.36 11.96
CA HIS A 312 -7.67 4.17 12.55
C HIS A 312 -6.63 3.10 12.91
N ALA A 313 -5.59 2.92 12.09
CA ALA A 313 -4.49 2.00 12.40
C ALA A 313 -3.71 2.43 13.67
N GLU A 314 -3.49 3.73 13.86
CA GLU A 314 -2.92 4.25 15.12
C GLU A 314 -3.86 4.00 16.31
N ALA A 315 -5.16 4.25 16.15
CA ALA A 315 -6.16 3.98 17.19
C ALA A 315 -6.24 2.50 17.58
N LEU A 316 -5.95 1.58 16.65
CA LEU A 316 -5.81 0.14 16.91
C LEU A 316 -4.47 -0.24 17.55
N GLY A 317 -3.57 0.72 17.80
CA GLY A 317 -2.26 0.49 18.39
C GLY A 317 -1.29 -0.27 17.47
N MET A 318 -1.36 -0.06 16.16
CA MET A 318 -0.45 -0.68 15.19
C MET A 318 0.87 0.08 15.05
N GLY A 319 0.92 1.33 15.47
CA GLY A 319 2.07 2.21 15.34
C GLY A 319 1.70 3.64 15.69
N SER A 320 2.48 4.61 15.25
CA SER A 320 2.25 6.03 15.54
C SER A 320 2.42 6.90 14.29
N GLN A 321 1.56 7.91 14.17
CA GLN A 321 1.72 8.97 13.16
C GLN A 321 2.88 9.91 13.47
N ARG A 322 3.43 9.87 14.68
CA ARG A 322 4.64 10.62 15.05
C ARG A 322 5.88 9.83 14.68
N TYR A 323 6.73 10.42 13.86
CA TYR A 323 7.93 9.77 13.36
C TYR A 323 9.11 10.73 13.24
N ASP A 324 10.32 10.17 13.31
CA ASP A 324 11.57 10.84 12.93
C ASP A 324 11.93 10.41 11.51
N LEU A 325 12.00 11.36 10.58
CA LEU A 325 12.49 11.12 9.22
C LEU A 325 14.02 11.21 9.22
N VAL A 326 14.67 10.07 8.97
CA VAL A 326 16.14 9.94 8.97
C VAL A 326 16.63 9.78 7.53
N SER A 327 17.22 10.85 6.95
CA SER A 327 17.90 10.74 5.66
C SER A 327 19.17 9.89 5.77
N LEU A 328 19.38 9.02 4.78
CA LEU A 328 20.61 8.26 4.59
C LEU A 328 21.42 8.75 3.37
N ASP A 329 20.99 9.83 2.71
CA ASP A 329 21.64 10.34 1.48
C ASP A 329 23.09 10.80 1.72
N ASP A 330 23.39 11.36 2.89
CA ASP A 330 24.69 11.98 3.23
C ASP A 330 25.58 11.06 4.08
N LYS A 331 25.39 9.75 4.04
CA LYS A 331 26.18 8.80 4.84
C LYS A 331 26.90 7.78 3.99
#